data_b4684a1de0eff606070c9760ddeb337f
#
_entry.id   b4684a1de0eff606070c9760ddeb337f
#
_cell.length_a   1.000
_cell.length_b   1.000
_cell.length_c   1.000
_cell.angle_alpha   90.00
_cell.angle_beta   90.00
_cell.angle_gamma   90.00
#
_symmetry.space_group_name_H-M   'P 1'
#
loop_
_entity.id
_entity.type
_entity.pdbx_description
1 polymer ?
#
loop_
_entity_poly.entity_id
_entity_poly.type
_entity_poly.pdbx_seq_one_letter_code
_entity_poly.pdbx_strand_id
1 'polypeptide(L)'
;LQGKDPASERIQVGCVGVGGRAGFLLRAFASQKDVDIVAVADIDSRRLPQAVETVKQINGRSPATHGDFRRLVDDPSIDVLVVGTPDHWHAIPTILGCLAGKDVYVEKPDGHNMEEGKRMVAAMRKNQRVVQMGTQARTSNHFQQAIDYIRTGKLGKVLVAKAWESARQGSIGKPKDSSPPAGVDYDMWLGAAPLRPFNEKRFHGNWRWFFDYGSGDLGNDGVHRIDFARWALATAVEAEGSRMPAMPTR
;
A
#
# COMPACT_ATOMS: atom_id res chain seq x y z
N LEU A 1 -26.79 -22.05 3.73
CA LEU A 1 -26.17 -21.39 2.57
C LEU A 1 -26.81 -20.00 2.46
N GLN A 2 -26.24 -19.00 3.14
CA GLN A 2 -26.58 -17.62 2.87
C GLN A 2 -26.09 -17.32 1.45
N GLY A 3 -27.02 -16.89 0.56
CA GLY A 3 -26.72 -16.57 -0.82
C GLY A 3 -25.58 -15.54 -0.89
N LYS A 4 -24.56 -15.83 -1.69
CA LYS A 4 -23.56 -14.83 -2.07
C LYS A 4 -24.30 -13.82 -2.97
N ASP A 5 -24.02 -12.52 -2.76
CA ASP A 5 -24.52 -11.48 -3.64
C ASP A 5 -24.15 -11.79 -5.09
N PRO A 6 -25.01 -11.44 -6.07
CA PRO A 6 -24.72 -11.63 -7.49
C PRO A 6 -23.35 -11.05 -7.85
N ALA A 7 -22.68 -11.64 -8.83
CA ALA A 7 -21.35 -11.17 -9.27
C ALA A 7 -21.35 -9.70 -9.71
N SER A 8 -22.49 -9.17 -10.19
CA SER A 8 -22.70 -7.77 -10.54
C SER A 8 -22.75 -6.81 -9.35
N GLU A 9 -22.89 -7.31 -8.12
CA GLU A 9 -22.92 -6.52 -6.89
C GLU A 9 -21.63 -6.64 -6.08
N ARG A 10 -20.65 -7.42 -6.58
CA ARG A 10 -19.38 -7.66 -5.88
C ARG A 10 -18.26 -6.88 -6.52
N ILE A 11 -17.42 -6.29 -5.70
CA ILE A 11 -16.25 -5.52 -6.12
C ILE A 11 -15.20 -6.47 -6.69
N GLN A 12 -14.82 -6.25 -7.94
CA GLN A 12 -13.80 -7.04 -8.63
C GLN A 12 -12.43 -6.44 -8.37
N VAL A 13 -11.55 -7.20 -7.73
CA VAL A 13 -10.25 -6.71 -7.26
C VAL A 13 -9.09 -7.36 -7.99
N GLY A 14 -8.16 -6.54 -8.46
CA GLY A 14 -6.85 -6.93 -8.96
C GLY A 14 -5.75 -6.63 -7.94
N CYS A 15 -4.89 -7.60 -7.61
CA CYS A 15 -3.78 -7.40 -6.66
C CYS A 15 -2.45 -7.27 -7.40
N VAL A 16 -1.76 -6.16 -7.20
CA VAL A 16 -0.42 -5.85 -7.75
C VAL A 16 0.62 -6.08 -6.67
N GLY A 17 1.43 -7.14 -6.86
CA GLY A 17 2.28 -7.72 -5.83
C GLY A 17 1.50 -8.64 -4.90
N VAL A 18 2.03 -9.85 -4.63
CA VAL A 18 1.39 -10.85 -3.77
C VAL A 18 2.32 -11.43 -2.69
N GLY A 19 3.53 -10.86 -2.56
CA GLY A 19 4.50 -11.27 -1.54
C GLY A 19 4.38 -10.49 -0.23
N GLY A 20 4.89 -11.03 0.87
CA GLY A 20 5.01 -10.32 2.15
C GLY A 20 3.71 -9.64 2.59
N ARG A 21 3.73 -8.31 2.76
CA ARG A 21 2.56 -7.52 3.17
C ARG A 21 1.42 -7.61 2.16
N ALA A 22 1.72 -7.63 0.86
CA ALA A 22 0.70 -7.78 -0.18
C ALA A 22 -0.07 -9.11 -0.05
N GLY A 23 0.60 -10.21 0.30
CA GLY A 23 -0.05 -11.48 0.57
C GLY A 23 -0.98 -11.44 1.80
N PHE A 24 -0.70 -10.58 2.79
CA PHE A 24 -1.62 -10.32 3.89
C PHE A 24 -2.86 -9.55 3.39
N LEU A 25 -2.67 -8.51 2.57
CA LEU A 25 -3.78 -7.76 1.96
C LEU A 25 -4.64 -8.67 1.08
N LEU A 26 -4.03 -9.51 0.24
CA LEU A 26 -4.74 -10.49 -0.58
C LEU A 26 -5.72 -11.32 0.26
N ARG A 27 -5.26 -11.85 1.40
CA ARG A 27 -6.12 -12.60 2.33
C ARG A 27 -7.23 -11.74 2.91
N ALA A 28 -6.90 -10.53 3.35
CA ALA A 28 -7.86 -9.62 3.97
C ALA A 28 -8.99 -9.24 3.00
N PHE A 29 -8.66 -8.91 1.76
CA PHE A 29 -9.65 -8.59 0.73
C PHE A 29 -10.43 -9.84 0.30
N ALA A 30 -9.78 -10.97 0.06
CA ALA A 30 -10.45 -12.22 -0.31
C ALA A 30 -11.47 -12.72 0.74
N SER A 31 -11.29 -12.33 2.00
CA SER A 31 -12.18 -12.70 3.11
C SER A 31 -13.44 -11.84 3.19
N GLN A 32 -13.54 -10.74 2.43
CA GLN A 32 -14.73 -9.90 2.42
C GLN A 32 -15.85 -10.57 1.60
N LYS A 33 -17.09 -10.42 2.05
CA LYS A 33 -18.25 -11.09 1.41
C LYS A 33 -18.60 -10.49 0.05
N ASP A 34 -18.36 -9.21 -0.11
CA ASP A 34 -18.67 -8.38 -1.27
C ASP A 34 -17.47 -8.19 -2.22
N VAL A 35 -16.37 -8.92 -2.02
CA VAL A 35 -15.14 -8.83 -2.82
C VAL A 35 -14.85 -10.13 -3.55
N ASP A 36 -14.42 -10.00 -4.81
CA ASP A 36 -13.84 -11.07 -5.62
C ASP A 36 -12.43 -10.68 -6.06
N ILE A 37 -11.42 -11.46 -5.69
CA ILE A 37 -10.09 -11.34 -6.28
C ILE A 37 -10.14 -12.04 -7.64
N VAL A 38 -10.11 -11.28 -8.72
CA VAL A 38 -10.24 -11.81 -10.10
C VAL A 38 -8.90 -11.94 -10.81
N ALA A 39 -7.90 -11.15 -10.42
CA ALA A 39 -6.56 -11.24 -11.00
C ALA A 39 -5.48 -10.89 -9.96
N VAL A 40 -4.30 -11.47 -10.16
CA VAL A 40 -3.09 -11.18 -9.38
C VAL A 40 -1.90 -11.00 -10.32
N ALA A 41 -1.01 -10.06 -10.00
CA ALA A 41 0.22 -9.84 -10.73
C ALA A 41 1.43 -9.80 -9.79
N ASP A 42 2.50 -10.49 -10.13
CA ASP A 42 3.80 -10.39 -9.44
C ASP A 42 4.93 -10.66 -10.44
N ILE A 43 6.00 -9.89 -10.35
CA ILE A 43 7.21 -10.06 -11.18
C ILE A 43 8.01 -11.32 -10.82
N ASP A 44 7.71 -11.93 -9.69
CA ASP A 44 8.25 -13.22 -9.27
C ASP A 44 7.18 -14.32 -9.49
N SER A 45 7.27 -14.99 -10.62
CA SER A 45 6.30 -16.01 -11.01
C SER A 45 6.14 -17.16 -10.02
N ARG A 46 7.14 -17.36 -9.13
CA ARG A 46 7.12 -18.40 -8.09
C ARG A 46 6.09 -18.11 -6.98
N ARG A 47 5.63 -16.87 -6.85
CA ARG A 47 4.64 -16.43 -5.84
C ARG A 47 3.20 -16.61 -6.31
N LEU A 48 2.97 -16.62 -7.61
CA LEU A 48 1.63 -16.65 -8.18
C LEU A 48 0.83 -17.91 -7.80
N PRO A 49 1.39 -19.13 -7.87
CA PRO A 49 0.64 -20.34 -7.50
C PRO A 49 0.11 -20.31 -6.06
N GLN A 50 0.90 -19.82 -5.11
CA GLN A 50 0.47 -19.72 -3.72
C GLN A 50 -0.60 -18.65 -3.52
N ALA A 51 -0.54 -17.55 -4.26
CA ALA A 51 -1.58 -16.51 -4.22
C ALA A 51 -2.92 -17.08 -4.72
N VAL A 52 -2.93 -17.79 -5.84
CA VAL A 52 -4.11 -18.47 -6.40
C VAL A 52 -4.69 -19.46 -5.38
N GLU A 53 -3.86 -20.34 -4.82
CA GLU A 53 -4.29 -21.33 -3.85
C GLU A 53 -4.87 -20.66 -2.58
N THR A 54 -4.27 -19.57 -2.14
CA THR A 54 -4.77 -18.78 -1.00
C THR A 54 -6.18 -18.25 -1.25
N VAL A 55 -6.43 -17.66 -2.42
CA VAL A 55 -7.76 -17.14 -2.77
C VAL A 55 -8.76 -18.28 -2.89
N LYS A 56 -8.38 -19.39 -3.54
CA LYS A 56 -9.21 -20.58 -3.70
C LYS A 56 -9.65 -21.17 -2.36
N GLN A 57 -8.75 -21.25 -1.39
CA GLN A 57 -9.06 -21.75 -0.04
C GLN A 57 -10.02 -20.83 0.72
N ILE A 58 -9.95 -19.52 0.51
CA ILE A 58 -10.78 -18.55 1.22
C ILE A 58 -12.20 -18.48 0.63
N ASN A 59 -12.31 -18.34 -0.70
CA ASN A 59 -13.61 -18.07 -1.33
C ASN A 59 -13.97 -18.98 -2.50
N GLY A 60 -13.14 -19.99 -2.80
CA GLY A 60 -13.39 -20.98 -3.86
C GLY A 60 -13.06 -20.49 -5.27
N ARG A 61 -12.51 -19.28 -5.46
CA ARG A 61 -12.19 -18.70 -6.76
C ARG A 61 -10.72 -18.89 -7.12
N SER A 62 -10.42 -18.92 -8.40
CA SER A 62 -9.06 -18.98 -8.92
C SER A 62 -8.80 -17.73 -9.76
N PRO A 63 -8.10 -16.72 -9.25
CA PRO A 63 -7.80 -15.50 -9.99
C PRO A 63 -6.87 -15.78 -11.18
N ALA A 64 -6.99 -14.98 -12.25
CA ALA A 64 -6.02 -14.94 -13.33
C ALA A 64 -4.64 -14.49 -12.82
N THR A 65 -3.57 -14.99 -13.44
CA THR A 65 -2.19 -14.66 -13.02
C THR A 65 -1.43 -13.95 -14.13
N HIS A 66 -0.69 -12.90 -13.76
CA HIS A 66 0.08 -12.10 -14.71
C HIS A 66 1.47 -11.77 -14.13
N GLY A 67 2.50 -11.71 -15.00
CA GLY A 67 3.82 -11.17 -14.65
C GLY A 67 3.85 -9.64 -14.69
N ASP A 68 2.94 -9.03 -15.42
CA ASP A 68 2.88 -7.58 -15.66
C ASP A 68 1.55 -7.01 -15.15
N PHE A 69 1.63 -6.09 -14.18
CA PHE A 69 0.47 -5.45 -13.55
C PHE A 69 -0.38 -4.62 -14.52
N ARG A 70 0.18 -4.17 -15.64
CA ARG A 70 -0.55 -3.40 -16.67
C ARG A 70 -1.73 -4.18 -17.22
N ARG A 71 -1.66 -5.51 -17.23
CA ARG A 71 -2.79 -6.37 -17.59
C ARG A 71 -3.99 -6.19 -16.67
N LEU A 72 -3.76 -5.90 -15.38
CA LEU A 72 -4.82 -5.61 -14.43
C LEU A 72 -5.36 -4.19 -14.62
N VAL A 73 -4.50 -3.25 -14.98
CA VAL A 73 -4.92 -1.87 -15.30
C VAL A 73 -5.83 -1.85 -16.52
N ASP A 74 -5.48 -2.60 -17.57
CA ASP A 74 -6.20 -2.64 -18.84
C ASP A 74 -7.49 -3.49 -18.79
N ASP A 75 -7.69 -4.31 -17.77
CA ASP A 75 -8.87 -5.18 -17.64
C ASP A 75 -10.08 -4.37 -17.18
N PRO A 76 -11.11 -4.18 -18.03
CA PRO A 76 -12.29 -3.39 -17.67
C PRO A 76 -13.19 -4.05 -16.61
N SER A 77 -13.00 -5.34 -16.33
CA SER A 77 -13.76 -6.06 -15.32
C SER A 77 -13.27 -5.81 -13.89
N ILE A 78 -12.11 -5.17 -13.73
CA ILE A 78 -11.54 -4.86 -12.42
C ILE A 78 -12.00 -3.47 -11.97
N ASP A 79 -12.61 -3.39 -10.80
CA ASP A 79 -13.08 -2.15 -10.18
C ASP A 79 -11.99 -1.49 -9.34
N VAL A 80 -11.20 -2.31 -8.62
CA VAL A 80 -10.23 -1.84 -7.62
C VAL A 80 -8.88 -2.53 -7.80
N LEU A 81 -7.80 -1.74 -7.71
CA LEU A 81 -6.45 -2.27 -7.58
C LEU A 81 -5.97 -2.23 -6.13
N VAL A 82 -5.39 -3.33 -5.66
CA VAL A 82 -4.67 -3.40 -4.38
C VAL A 82 -3.17 -3.44 -4.68
N VAL A 83 -2.48 -2.35 -4.37
CA VAL A 83 -1.05 -2.17 -4.67
C VAL A 83 -0.23 -2.43 -3.42
N GLY A 84 0.54 -3.53 -3.42
CA GLY A 84 1.40 -3.94 -2.31
C GLY A 84 2.84 -4.21 -2.74
N THR A 85 3.32 -3.47 -3.71
CA THR A 85 4.67 -3.49 -4.27
C THR A 85 5.72 -2.86 -3.31
N PRO A 86 7.01 -2.82 -3.63
CA PRO A 86 7.97 -1.92 -2.99
C PRO A 86 7.63 -0.44 -3.21
N ASP A 87 8.11 0.45 -2.34
CA ASP A 87 7.74 1.88 -2.30
C ASP A 87 7.89 2.58 -3.66
N HIS A 88 8.98 2.31 -4.39
CA HIS A 88 9.26 2.91 -5.71
C HIS A 88 8.27 2.49 -6.81
N TRP A 89 7.42 1.51 -6.53
CA TRP A 89 6.36 1.05 -7.42
C TRP A 89 4.94 1.39 -6.94
N HIS A 90 4.78 2.17 -5.85
CA HIS A 90 3.44 2.51 -5.36
C HIS A 90 2.72 3.51 -6.28
N ALA A 91 3.43 4.54 -6.74
CA ALA A 91 2.82 5.64 -7.48
C ALA A 91 2.35 5.24 -8.88
N ILE A 92 3.17 4.52 -9.65
CA ILE A 92 2.86 4.21 -11.05
C ILE A 92 1.57 3.39 -11.18
N PRO A 93 1.39 2.23 -10.51
CA PRO A 93 0.14 1.47 -10.60
C PRO A 93 -1.06 2.26 -10.09
N THR A 94 -0.89 3.07 -9.05
CA THR A 94 -1.96 3.91 -8.50
C THR A 94 -2.43 4.95 -9.50
N ILE A 95 -1.50 5.68 -10.13
CA ILE A 95 -1.82 6.70 -11.14
C ILE A 95 -2.48 6.05 -12.35
N LEU A 96 -1.91 4.96 -12.88
CA LEU A 96 -2.46 4.24 -14.02
C LEU A 96 -3.85 3.65 -13.70
N GLY A 97 -4.06 3.11 -12.50
CA GLY A 97 -5.38 2.66 -12.04
C GLY A 97 -6.41 3.78 -12.05
N CYS A 98 -6.08 4.95 -11.50
CA CYS A 98 -6.96 6.13 -11.54
C CYS A 98 -7.28 6.57 -12.98
N LEU A 99 -6.28 6.58 -13.88
CA LEU A 99 -6.48 6.94 -15.29
C LEU A 99 -7.37 5.93 -16.02
N ALA A 100 -7.31 4.65 -15.64
CA ALA A 100 -8.15 3.59 -16.18
C ALA A 100 -9.55 3.50 -15.50
N GLY A 101 -9.89 4.48 -14.63
CA GLY A 101 -11.19 4.54 -13.97
C GLY A 101 -11.36 3.59 -12.78
N LYS A 102 -10.26 3.05 -12.22
CA LYS A 102 -10.28 2.14 -11.08
C LYS A 102 -10.01 2.88 -9.78
N ASP A 103 -10.62 2.43 -8.69
CA ASP A 103 -10.26 2.83 -7.36
C ASP A 103 -9.01 2.07 -6.90
N VAL A 104 -8.28 2.60 -5.91
CA VAL A 104 -7.00 2.00 -5.53
C VAL A 104 -6.82 1.96 -4.01
N TYR A 105 -6.45 0.80 -3.50
CA TYR A 105 -5.82 0.68 -2.18
C TYR A 105 -4.31 0.53 -2.39
N VAL A 106 -3.52 1.45 -1.85
CA VAL A 106 -2.05 1.40 -1.93
C VAL A 106 -1.42 1.27 -0.56
N GLU A 107 -0.44 0.37 -0.41
CA GLU A 107 0.30 0.25 0.85
C GLU A 107 1.11 1.53 1.16
N LYS A 108 1.41 1.66 2.44
CA LYS A 108 2.24 2.75 2.94
C LYS A 108 3.76 2.46 2.70
N PRO A 109 4.58 3.48 2.53
CA PRO A 109 4.21 4.87 2.25
C PRO A 109 3.54 4.99 0.88
N ASP A 110 2.73 6.03 0.67
CA ASP A 110 1.99 6.22 -0.58
C ASP A 110 2.89 6.30 -1.82
N GLY A 111 4.09 6.84 -1.68
CA GLY A 111 5.09 6.92 -2.75
C GLY A 111 6.51 6.96 -2.20
N HIS A 112 7.49 6.88 -3.09
CA HIS A 112 8.92 6.93 -2.76
C HIS A 112 9.39 8.37 -2.49
N ASN A 113 8.68 9.37 -3.04
CA ASN A 113 8.99 10.78 -2.86
C ASN A 113 7.72 11.65 -2.90
N MET A 114 7.87 12.92 -2.47
CA MET A 114 6.73 13.85 -2.38
C MET A 114 6.08 14.18 -3.74
N GLU A 115 6.83 14.18 -4.82
CA GLU A 115 6.29 14.46 -6.15
C GLU A 115 5.36 13.34 -6.62
N GLU A 116 5.70 12.10 -6.32
CA GLU A 116 4.83 10.94 -6.56
C GLU A 116 3.50 11.09 -5.82
N GLY A 117 3.52 11.41 -4.53
CA GLY A 117 2.30 11.64 -3.75
C GLY A 117 1.43 12.75 -4.34
N LYS A 118 2.02 13.87 -4.78
CA LYS A 118 1.28 14.96 -5.45
C LYS A 118 0.62 14.48 -6.75
N ARG A 119 1.33 13.71 -7.56
CA ARG A 119 0.80 13.15 -8.84
C ARG A 119 -0.31 12.16 -8.60
N MET A 120 -0.21 11.31 -7.56
CA MET A 120 -1.27 10.39 -7.18
C MET A 120 -2.55 11.14 -6.78
N VAL A 121 -2.43 12.17 -5.94
CA VAL A 121 -3.57 13.02 -5.55
C VAL A 121 -4.17 13.73 -6.77
N ALA A 122 -3.35 14.25 -7.68
CA ALA A 122 -3.83 14.89 -8.90
C ALA A 122 -4.57 13.89 -9.81
N ALA A 123 -4.04 12.69 -10.01
CA ALA A 123 -4.68 11.64 -10.81
C ALA A 123 -6.02 11.20 -10.19
N MET A 124 -6.06 10.95 -8.88
CA MET A 124 -7.25 10.61 -8.13
C MET A 124 -8.35 11.67 -8.32
N ARG A 125 -8.03 12.94 -8.08
CA ARG A 125 -9.00 14.05 -8.17
C ARG A 125 -9.51 14.26 -9.61
N LYS A 126 -8.59 14.26 -10.58
CA LYS A 126 -8.93 14.46 -12.00
C LYS A 126 -9.89 13.39 -12.51
N ASN A 127 -9.71 12.16 -12.10
CA ASN A 127 -10.50 11.00 -12.55
C ASN A 127 -11.64 10.63 -11.59
N GLN A 128 -11.84 11.40 -10.51
CA GLN A 128 -12.89 11.17 -9.50
C GLN A 128 -12.84 9.73 -8.93
N ARG A 129 -11.62 9.25 -8.61
CA ARG A 129 -11.40 7.93 -8.03
C ARG A 129 -11.17 8.01 -6.54
N VAL A 130 -11.44 6.90 -5.85
CA VAL A 130 -11.10 6.73 -4.43
C VAL A 130 -9.72 6.10 -4.34
N VAL A 131 -8.81 6.74 -3.61
CA VAL A 131 -7.50 6.16 -3.29
C VAL A 131 -7.33 6.12 -1.78
N GLN A 132 -7.16 4.92 -1.24
CA GLN A 132 -6.94 4.68 0.19
C GLN A 132 -5.51 4.23 0.43
N MET A 133 -4.76 4.98 1.23
CA MET A 133 -3.43 4.53 1.72
C MET A 133 -3.57 3.59 2.92
N GLY A 134 -2.71 2.59 3.01
CA GLY A 134 -2.69 1.55 4.03
C GLY A 134 -2.23 2.01 5.41
N THR A 135 -2.89 2.98 6.01
CA THR A 135 -2.67 3.45 7.39
C THR A 135 -3.61 2.76 8.37
N GLN A 136 -3.49 1.44 8.50
CA GLN A 136 -4.41 0.60 9.26
C GLN A 136 -4.52 0.94 10.77
N ALA A 137 -3.53 1.64 11.36
CA ALA A 137 -3.61 2.11 12.74
C ALA A 137 -4.83 3.01 12.99
N ARG A 138 -5.29 3.75 11.96
CA ARG A 138 -6.47 4.62 12.06
C ARG A 138 -7.78 3.88 12.34
N THR A 139 -7.85 2.58 12.04
CA THR A 139 -9.03 1.74 12.31
C THR A 139 -8.89 0.86 13.56
N SER A 140 -7.77 0.91 14.26
CA SER A 140 -7.55 0.15 15.50
C SER A 140 -8.28 0.78 16.69
N ASN A 141 -9.06 -0.02 17.43
CA ASN A 141 -9.90 0.46 18.52
C ASN A 141 -9.15 1.29 19.56
N HIS A 142 -7.94 0.86 19.96
CA HIS A 142 -7.16 1.58 20.97
C HIS A 142 -6.66 2.95 20.47
N PHE A 143 -6.31 3.08 19.20
CA PHE A 143 -5.98 4.38 18.61
C PHE A 143 -7.21 5.27 18.49
N GLN A 144 -8.35 4.72 18.09
CA GLN A 144 -9.62 5.45 18.05
C GLN A 144 -9.99 5.98 19.46
N GLN A 145 -9.92 5.14 20.49
CA GLN A 145 -10.20 5.55 21.87
C GLN A 145 -9.26 6.68 22.35
N ALA A 146 -7.96 6.63 21.97
CA ALA A 146 -7.02 7.69 22.30
C ALA A 146 -7.39 9.00 21.60
N ILE A 147 -7.75 8.97 20.34
CA ILE A 147 -8.19 10.14 19.58
C ILE A 147 -9.52 10.69 20.14
N ASP A 148 -10.46 9.81 20.47
CA ASP A 148 -11.73 10.24 21.08
C ASP A 148 -11.50 10.90 22.45
N TYR A 149 -10.58 10.38 23.25
CA TYR A 149 -10.19 11.02 24.51
C TYR A 149 -9.60 12.43 24.28
N ILE A 150 -8.71 12.59 23.29
CA ILE A 150 -8.17 13.91 22.92
C ILE A 150 -9.29 14.86 22.49
N ARG A 151 -10.23 14.38 21.68
CA ARG A 151 -11.38 15.15 21.18
C ARG A 151 -12.27 15.69 22.30
N THR A 152 -12.33 15.03 23.45
CA THR A 152 -13.09 15.53 24.62
C THR A 152 -12.48 16.77 25.25
N GLY A 153 -11.27 17.19 24.89
CA GLY A 153 -10.54 18.27 25.54
C GLY A 153 -10.00 17.95 26.93
N LYS A 154 -10.27 16.77 27.49
CA LYS A 154 -9.82 16.36 28.83
C LYS A 154 -8.30 16.31 29.00
N LEU A 155 -7.56 16.17 27.90
CA LEU A 155 -6.09 16.21 27.93
C LEU A 155 -5.55 17.61 28.19
N GLY A 156 -6.40 18.66 28.04
CA GLY A 156 -6.00 20.05 28.07
C GLY A 156 -5.31 20.47 26.77
N LYS A 157 -4.59 21.59 26.82
CA LYS A 157 -3.89 22.11 25.63
C LYS A 157 -2.72 21.24 25.22
N VAL A 158 -2.79 20.67 24.02
CA VAL A 158 -1.70 19.88 23.42
C VAL A 158 -0.68 20.83 22.78
N LEU A 159 0.51 20.89 23.37
CA LEU A 159 1.58 21.77 22.90
C LEU A 159 2.54 21.09 21.92
N VAL A 160 2.74 19.78 22.06
CA VAL A 160 3.69 19.03 21.26
C VAL A 160 3.17 17.61 21.05
N ALA A 161 3.29 17.11 19.81
CA ALA A 161 3.16 15.71 19.49
C ALA A 161 4.51 15.21 18.94
N LYS A 162 5.04 14.12 19.52
CA LYS A 162 6.32 13.52 19.11
C LYS A 162 6.13 12.12 18.60
N ALA A 163 6.79 11.79 17.50
CA ALA A 163 6.89 10.43 16.96
C ALA A 163 8.38 10.09 16.78
N TRP A 164 8.75 8.87 17.12
CA TRP A 164 10.12 8.38 16.93
C TRP A 164 10.12 6.89 16.62
N GLU A 165 11.16 6.44 15.92
CA GLU A 165 11.48 5.05 15.73
C GLU A 165 12.70 4.68 16.60
N SER A 166 12.60 3.59 17.32
CA SER A 166 13.64 3.15 18.26
C SER A 166 14.11 1.72 18.01
N ALA A 167 13.61 1.06 16.96
CA ALA A 167 14.03 -0.29 16.63
C ALA A 167 15.52 -0.33 16.22
N ARG A 168 16.29 -1.23 16.86
CA ARG A 168 17.68 -1.45 16.48
C ARG A 168 17.72 -2.30 15.22
N GLN A 169 18.27 -1.73 14.14
CA GLN A 169 18.51 -2.45 12.90
C GLN A 169 19.86 -3.16 12.92
N GLY A 170 19.89 -4.42 12.54
CA GLY A 170 21.10 -5.20 12.38
C GLY A 170 21.72 -5.01 10.99
N SER A 171 22.98 -5.43 10.82
CA SER A 171 23.61 -5.45 9.50
C SER A 171 22.92 -6.47 8.58
N ILE A 172 22.59 -6.07 7.37
CA ILE A 172 22.10 -6.97 6.32
C ILE A 172 23.22 -7.70 5.56
N GLY A 173 24.49 -7.43 5.90
CA GLY A 173 25.66 -7.97 5.22
C GLY A 173 25.97 -7.28 3.88
N LYS A 174 26.98 -7.78 3.18
CA LYS A 174 27.47 -7.27 1.89
C LYS A 174 27.69 -8.44 0.90
N PRO A 175 26.64 -9.10 0.41
CA PRO A 175 26.80 -10.16 -0.58
C PRO A 175 27.29 -9.56 -1.90
N LYS A 176 27.91 -10.40 -2.72
CA LYS A 176 28.27 -10.06 -4.09
C LYS A 176 27.04 -9.96 -4.99
N ASP A 177 27.15 -9.15 -6.02
CA ASP A 177 26.14 -9.12 -7.07
C ASP A 177 26.11 -10.48 -7.80
N SER A 178 24.94 -10.85 -8.27
CA SER A 178 24.68 -12.14 -8.90
C SER A 178 23.60 -12.01 -9.99
N SER A 179 23.23 -13.11 -10.62
CA SER A 179 22.06 -13.16 -11.51
C SER A 179 20.76 -13.19 -10.68
N PRO A 180 19.67 -12.59 -11.19
CA PRO A 180 18.36 -12.75 -10.60
C PRO A 180 17.95 -14.23 -10.54
N PRO A 181 17.16 -14.65 -9.53
CA PRO A 181 16.61 -15.98 -9.49
C PRO A 181 15.73 -16.27 -10.71
N ALA A 182 15.70 -17.54 -11.17
CA ALA A 182 14.79 -17.96 -12.24
C ALA A 182 13.33 -17.62 -11.87
N GLY A 183 12.58 -17.13 -12.85
CA GLY A 183 11.18 -16.75 -12.67
C GLY A 183 10.96 -15.32 -12.13
N VAL A 184 12.03 -14.53 -11.97
CA VAL A 184 11.97 -13.12 -11.56
C VAL A 184 12.24 -12.22 -12.76
N ASP A 185 11.32 -11.34 -13.08
CA ASP A 185 11.53 -10.22 -14.00
C ASP A 185 12.19 -9.07 -13.23
N TYR A 186 13.52 -9.06 -13.23
CA TYR A 186 14.29 -8.07 -12.47
C TYR A 186 14.26 -6.67 -13.10
N ASP A 187 14.15 -6.58 -14.41
CA ASP A 187 14.01 -5.31 -15.13
C ASP A 187 12.71 -4.62 -14.75
N MET A 188 11.61 -5.34 -14.76
CA MET A 188 10.33 -4.86 -14.28
C MET A 188 10.36 -4.53 -12.78
N TRP A 189 11.12 -5.30 -11.97
CA TRP A 189 11.26 -4.98 -10.55
C TRP A 189 11.99 -3.64 -10.33
N LEU A 190 13.04 -3.37 -11.08
CA LEU A 190 13.76 -2.08 -11.04
C LEU A 190 12.84 -0.92 -11.47
N GLY A 191 12.13 -1.08 -12.57
CA GLY A 191 11.22 -0.06 -13.09
C GLY A 191 11.91 1.28 -13.29
N ALA A 192 11.43 2.32 -12.63
CA ALA A 192 11.98 3.68 -12.69
C ALA A 192 13.23 3.89 -11.82
N ALA A 193 13.61 2.92 -11.00
CA ALA A 193 14.81 3.01 -10.18
C ALA A 193 16.09 2.87 -11.04
N PRO A 194 17.26 3.34 -10.56
CA PRO A 194 18.50 3.22 -11.30
C PRO A 194 18.85 1.77 -11.64
N LEU A 195 19.33 1.54 -12.86
CA LEU A 195 19.83 0.23 -13.29
C LEU A 195 21.01 -0.21 -12.41
N ARG A 196 20.84 -1.32 -11.71
CA ARG A 196 21.87 -1.94 -10.86
C ARG A 196 21.89 -3.45 -11.09
N PRO A 197 23.05 -4.11 -10.99
CA PRO A 197 23.13 -5.56 -10.95
C PRO A 197 22.25 -6.14 -9.85
N PHE A 198 21.73 -7.34 -10.02
CA PHE A 198 20.95 -7.99 -8.98
C PHE A 198 21.82 -8.26 -7.74
N ASN A 199 21.21 -8.03 -6.58
CA ASN A 199 21.80 -8.35 -5.28
C ASN A 199 20.68 -8.77 -4.33
N GLU A 200 20.82 -9.94 -3.71
CA GLU A 200 19.78 -10.49 -2.83
C GLU A 200 19.42 -9.58 -1.65
N LYS A 201 20.37 -8.73 -1.19
CA LYS A 201 20.14 -7.79 -0.10
C LYS A 201 19.45 -6.49 -0.53
N ARG A 202 19.25 -6.28 -1.84
CA ARG A 202 18.41 -5.20 -2.37
C ARG A 202 17.02 -5.68 -2.78
N PHE A 203 16.76 -6.99 -2.67
CA PHE A 203 15.58 -7.62 -3.22
C PHE A 203 14.61 -8.09 -2.13
N HIS A 204 13.34 -8.19 -2.47
CA HIS A 204 12.17 -8.66 -1.69
C HIS A 204 12.02 -8.06 -0.28
N GLY A 205 12.68 -8.02 0.65
CA GLY A 205 12.43 -7.44 1.97
C GLY A 205 13.35 -6.28 2.30
N ASN A 206 14.59 -6.43 1.91
CA ASN A 206 15.66 -5.50 2.30
C ASN A 206 15.75 -4.24 1.43
N TRP A 207 15.00 -4.16 0.34
CA TRP A 207 14.94 -2.99 -0.53
C TRP A 207 14.65 -1.70 0.28
N ARG A 208 13.97 -1.80 1.39
CA ARG A 208 13.64 -0.69 2.30
C ARG A 208 14.84 0.12 2.74
N TRP A 209 16.00 -0.51 2.82
CA TRP A 209 17.24 0.08 3.31
C TRP A 209 18.09 0.73 2.22
N PHE A 210 17.61 0.72 0.99
CA PHE A 210 18.29 1.31 -0.16
C PHE A 210 17.46 2.46 -0.70
N PHE A 211 18.09 3.64 -0.77
CA PHE A 211 17.42 4.87 -1.17
C PHE A 211 16.84 4.82 -2.59
N ASP A 212 17.36 3.95 -3.46
CA ASP A 212 16.80 3.75 -4.81
C ASP A 212 15.38 3.15 -4.80
N TYR A 213 14.98 2.47 -3.71
CA TYR A 213 13.75 1.66 -3.69
C TYR A 213 12.81 1.95 -2.51
N GLY A 214 13.36 2.52 -1.44
CA GLY A 214 12.62 2.80 -0.22
C GLY A 214 13.21 3.96 0.56
N SER A 215 12.55 4.34 1.65
CA SER A 215 12.87 5.52 2.46
C SER A 215 13.39 5.17 3.87
N GLY A 216 13.95 3.96 4.01
CA GLY A 216 14.46 3.47 5.30
C GLY A 216 13.34 3.27 6.33
N ASP A 217 13.73 3.27 7.60
CA ASP A 217 12.78 3.00 8.68
C ASP A 217 11.80 4.16 8.91
N LEU A 218 12.19 5.37 8.55
CA LEU A 218 11.30 6.53 8.66
C LEU A 218 10.06 6.37 7.76
N GLY A 219 10.24 5.96 6.50
CA GLY A 219 9.11 5.69 5.60
C GLY A 219 8.46 4.33 5.85
N ASN A 220 9.23 3.32 6.31
CA ASN A 220 8.68 1.99 6.53
C ASN A 220 7.80 1.92 7.80
N ASP A 221 8.30 2.29 8.98
CA ASP A 221 7.58 2.22 10.26
C ASP A 221 7.22 3.60 10.82
N GLY A 222 8.10 4.59 10.62
CA GLY A 222 7.88 5.95 11.09
C GLY A 222 6.62 6.58 10.53
N VAL A 223 6.19 6.24 9.32
CA VAL A 223 4.95 6.72 8.71
C VAL A 223 3.73 6.48 9.59
N HIS A 224 3.62 5.31 10.23
CA HIS A 224 2.50 5.00 11.12
C HIS A 224 2.50 5.88 12.37
N ARG A 225 3.67 6.14 12.94
CA ARG A 225 3.84 6.95 14.14
C ARG A 225 3.61 8.43 13.86
N ILE A 226 4.14 8.92 12.75
CA ILE A 226 3.96 10.32 12.30
C ILE A 226 2.49 10.56 11.95
N ASP A 227 1.84 9.62 11.25
CA ASP A 227 0.42 9.71 10.92
C ASP A 227 -0.44 9.83 12.18
N PHE A 228 -0.18 9.00 13.20
CA PHE A 228 -0.90 9.07 14.47
C PHE A 228 -0.63 10.38 15.21
N ALA A 229 0.63 10.83 15.30
CA ALA A 229 0.97 12.10 15.93
C ALA A 229 0.29 13.30 15.25
N ARG A 230 0.26 13.31 13.90
CA ARG A 230 -0.46 14.33 13.13
C ARG A 230 -1.97 14.29 13.36
N TRP A 231 -2.55 13.09 13.40
CA TRP A 231 -3.98 12.91 13.65
C TRP A 231 -4.35 13.41 15.07
N ALA A 232 -3.57 13.03 16.09
CA ALA A 232 -3.77 13.49 17.46
C ALA A 232 -3.67 15.00 17.59
N LEU A 233 -2.66 15.62 16.95
CA LEU A 233 -2.47 17.07 16.98
C LEU A 233 -3.60 17.81 16.26
N ALA A 234 -4.03 17.36 15.10
CA ALA A 234 -5.16 17.93 14.37
C ALA A 234 -6.45 17.88 15.20
N THR A 235 -6.73 16.72 15.84
CA THR A 235 -7.89 16.55 16.72
C THR A 235 -7.85 17.50 17.92
N ALA A 236 -6.68 17.70 18.54
CA ALA A 236 -6.52 18.62 19.66
C ALA A 236 -6.79 20.08 19.25
N VAL A 237 -6.27 20.50 18.10
CA VAL A 237 -6.48 21.84 17.53
C VAL A 237 -7.97 22.07 17.20
N GLU A 238 -8.66 21.08 16.66
CA GLU A 238 -10.09 21.15 16.40
C GLU A 238 -10.91 21.26 17.70
N ALA A 239 -10.54 20.51 18.73
CA ALA A 239 -11.19 20.54 20.04
C ALA A 239 -11.06 21.90 20.74
N GLU A 240 -9.96 22.64 20.48
CA GLU A 240 -9.75 24.01 20.97
C GLU A 240 -10.51 25.07 20.17
N GLY A 241 -11.30 24.69 19.15
CA GLY A 241 -12.04 25.60 18.29
C GLY A 241 -11.21 26.35 17.26
N SER A 242 -9.93 25.99 17.11
CA SER A 242 -9.03 26.53 16.11
C SER A 242 -9.16 25.70 14.84
N ARG A 243 -9.61 26.30 13.73
CA ARG A 243 -9.53 25.64 12.42
C ARG A 243 -8.06 25.58 11.98
N MET A 244 -7.55 24.40 11.72
CA MET A 244 -6.28 24.31 10.99
C MET A 244 -6.41 25.06 9.66
N PRO A 245 -5.44 25.92 9.30
CA PRO A 245 -5.47 26.54 7.98
C PRO A 245 -5.51 25.45 6.91
N ALA A 246 -6.41 25.57 5.96
CA ALA A 246 -6.48 24.67 4.82
C ALA A 246 -5.08 24.58 4.19
N MET A 247 -4.59 23.36 4.00
CA MET A 247 -3.32 23.18 3.28
C MET A 247 -3.46 23.88 1.92
N PRO A 248 -2.49 24.72 1.52
CA PRO A 248 -2.59 25.43 0.26
C PRO A 248 -2.73 24.42 -0.89
N THR A 249 -3.82 24.51 -1.60
CA THR A 249 -4.06 23.82 -2.86
C THR A 249 -3.23 24.51 -3.92
N ARG A 250 -1.99 24.11 -4.10
CA ARG A 250 -1.20 24.46 -5.29
C ARG A 250 -0.86 23.21 -6.08
#